data_b5d8dfc2cbd1466a16bab96f3b33a1e3
#
_entry.id   b5d8dfc2cbd1466a16bab96f3b33a1e3
#
_cell.length_a   1.000
_cell.length_b   1.000
_cell.length_c   1.000
_cell.angle_alpha   90.00
_cell.angle_beta   90.00
_cell.angle_gamma   90.00
#
_symmetry.space_group_name_H-M   'P 1'
#
loop_
_entity.id
_entity.type
_entity.pdbx_description
1 polymer ?
#
loop_
_entity_poly.entity_id
_entity_poly.type
_entity_poly.pdbx_seq_one_letter_code
_entity_poly.pdbx_strand_id
1 'polypeptide(L)'
;MFVPDWAPNIHPMIVHFPIALILAAIGTDLLALAIRRWDWLRPATVALYVVGGASAVFTYFTGTWAADSVSVAAEAQSVLTEHSNLGWWTMWFFGVYALVRLGAYLWPRTRGRAWVQAALLVVALGGSYLLYKTGDHGAMMVYRYGVGVAQADTTQAPAEPGLTVGPSRWQWQPQSARAWTGQMRWLEGTADTVQAQLDTLGTGGVALTLTPQAPVLFVVPDTLGAVQVTAELNLDDFEGTASLVHHVQDAQTYNFLAVEGTAVQQGRVSGGKRSVFDEGSADTDGWRTYRAVGDGTHFRGYLGGEMIVHPHGEALAPGTVGLRLEGTGTVLLRHLSAEAL
;
A
#
# COMPACT_ATOMS: atom_id res chain seq x y z
N MET A 1 -17.75 -14.61 -12.25
CA MET A 1 -16.70 -14.47 -11.23
C MET A 1 -17.34 -14.78 -9.88
N PHE A 2 -16.73 -15.58 -9.01
CA PHE A 2 -17.37 -16.04 -7.75
C PHE A 2 -17.29 -15.03 -6.59
N VAL A 3 -17.12 -13.74 -6.90
CA VAL A 3 -17.16 -12.66 -5.90
C VAL A 3 -18.58 -12.13 -5.84
N PRO A 4 -19.25 -12.12 -4.68
CA PRO A 4 -20.58 -11.52 -4.53
C PRO A 4 -20.52 -10.01 -4.83
N ASP A 5 -21.58 -9.45 -5.42
CA ASP A 5 -21.64 -8.04 -5.82
C ASP A 5 -21.47 -7.05 -4.65
N TRP A 6 -21.68 -7.51 -3.41
CA TRP A 6 -21.50 -6.71 -2.20
C TRP A 6 -20.08 -6.77 -1.61
N ALA A 7 -19.22 -7.70 -2.08
CA ALA A 7 -17.88 -7.89 -1.56
C ALA A 7 -16.84 -7.30 -2.53
N PRO A 8 -15.88 -6.48 -2.08
CA PRO A 8 -14.85 -5.90 -2.95
C PRO A 8 -13.94 -6.99 -3.52
N ASN A 9 -13.73 -8.08 -2.77
CA ASN A 9 -12.88 -9.20 -3.19
C ASN A 9 -13.18 -10.48 -2.38
N ILE A 10 -12.58 -11.61 -2.80
CA ILE A 10 -12.80 -12.94 -2.21
C ILE A 10 -11.90 -13.21 -0.99
N HIS A 11 -10.84 -12.43 -0.77
CA HIS A 11 -9.82 -12.69 0.25
C HIS A 11 -10.38 -12.91 1.66
N PRO A 12 -11.32 -12.11 2.19
CA PRO A 12 -11.91 -12.32 3.52
C PRO A 12 -12.61 -13.66 3.68
N MET A 13 -13.09 -14.27 2.60
CA MET A 13 -13.71 -15.60 2.62
C MET A 13 -12.63 -16.69 2.65
N ILE A 14 -11.53 -16.51 1.94
CA ILE A 14 -10.46 -17.50 1.79
C ILE A 14 -9.59 -17.61 3.04
N VAL A 15 -9.34 -16.52 3.78
CA VAL A 15 -8.48 -16.50 4.98
C VAL A 15 -8.91 -17.51 6.07
N HIS A 16 -10.18 -17.87 6.12
CA HIS A 16 -10.70 -18.82 7.10
C HIS A 16 -10.17 -20.23 6.90
N PHE A 17 -9.82 -20.62 5.65
CA PHE A 17 -9.33 -21.97 5.36
C PHE A 17 -7.97 -22.27 6.00
N PRO A 18 -6.89 -21.49 5.76
CA PRO A 18 -5.62 -21.77 6.42
C PRO A 18 -5.72 -21.69 7.95
N ILE A 19 -6.47 -20.73 8.49
CA ILE A 19 -6.67 -20.58 9.93
C ILE A 19 -7.30 -21.87 10.51
N ALA A 20 -8.44 -22.29 9.98
CA ALA A 20 -9.16 -23.45 10.49
C ALA A 20 -8.37 -24.75 10.31
N LEU A 21 -7.78 -24.97 9.12
CA LEU A 21 -7.07 -26.21 8.79
C LEU A 21 -5.77 -26.35 9.59
N ILE A 22 -5.00 -25.29 9.77
CA ILE A 22 -3.74 -25.33 10.53
C ILE A 22 -4.03 -25.52 12.02
N LEU A 23 -5.02 -24.82 12.58
CA LEU A 23 -5.41 -25.02 13.98
C LEU A 23 -5.96 -26.43 14.22
N ALA A 24 -6.78 -26.96 13.30
CA ALA A 24 -7.26 -28.35 13.35
C ALA A 24 -6.09 -29.35 13.24
N ALA A 25 -5.09 -29.07 12.39
CA ALA A 25 -3.89 -29.89 12.27
C ALA A 25 -3.09 -29.92 13.58
N ILE A 26 -2.89 -28.79 14.25
CA ILE A 26 -2.24 -28.72 15.57
C ILE A 26 -3.04 -29.51 16.60
N GLY A 27 -4.36 -29.34 16.64
CA GLY A 27 -5.24 -30.08 17.54
C GLY A 27 -5.17 -31.60 17.32
N THR A 28 -5.22 -32.04 16.06
CA THR A 28 -5.08 -33.48 15.71
C THR A 28 -3.68 -34.01 15.99
N ASP A 29 -2.63 -33.20 15.89
CA ASP A 29 -1.26 -33.57 16.22
C ASP A 29 -1.09 -33.82 17.73
N LEU A 30 -1.65 -32.95 18.56
CA LEU A 30 -1.73 -33.13 20.01
C LEU A 30 -2.48 -34.43 20.36
N LEU A 31 -3.62 -34.67 19.73
CA LEU A 31 -4.39 -35.89 19.92
C LEU A 31 -3.61 -37.14 19.49
N ALA A 32 -2.89 -37.09 18.36
CA ALA A 32 -2.09 -38.22 17.88
C ALA A 32 -0.90 -38.55 18.79
N LEU A 33 -0.35 -37.58 19.51
CA LEU A 33 0.67 -37.82 20.54
C LEU A 33 0.07 -38.43 21.81
N ALA A 34 -1.13 -37.99 22.21
CA ALA A 34 -1.83 -38.47 23.40
C ALA A 34 -2.51 -39.82 23.18
N ILE A 35 -3.16 -40.02 22.05
CA ILE A 35 -4.00 -41.19 21.75
C ILE A 35 -3.36 -42.05 20.66
N ARG A 36 -2.29 -42.75 21.00
CA ARG A 36 -1.51 -43.57 20.05
C ARG A 36 -2.26 -44.72 19.39
N ARG A 37 -3.38 -45.12 19.95
CA ARG A 37 -4.22 -46.25 19.43
C ARG A 37 -5.03 -45.90 18.17
N TRP A 38 -5.15 -44.61 17.82
CA TRP A 38 -5.91 -44.17 16.66
C TRP A 38 -4.99 -43.91 15.46
N ASP A 39 -4.75 -44.93 14.67
CA ASP A 39 -3.80 -44.91 13.55
C ASP A 39 -4.17 -43.89 12.45
N TRP A 40 -5.45 -43.53 12.35
CA TRP A 40 -5.95 -42.56 11.39
C TRP A 40 -5.59 -41.12 11.72
N LEU A 41 -5.27 -40.80 12.97
CA LEU A 41 -4.92 -39.42 13.38
C LEU A 41 -3.67 -38.89 12.64
N ARG A 42 -2.63 -39.70 12.51
CA ARG A 42 -1.37 -39.27 11.86
C ARG A 42 -1.56 -38.88 10.39
N PRO A 43 -2.17 -39.75 9.52
CA PRO A 43 -2.42 -39.35 8.13
C PRO A 43 -3.39 -38.16 8.06
N ALA A 44 -4.40 -38.05 8.93
CA ALA A 44 -5.30 -36.91 8.99
C ALA A 44 -4.56 -35.61 9.34
N THR A 45 -3.68 -35.62 10.34
CA THR A 45 -2.83 -34.49 10.72
C THR A 45 -1.98 -34.03 9.56
N VAL A 46 -1.32 -34.95 8.84
CA VAL A 46 -0.49 -34.61 7.68
C VAL A 46 -1.33 -34.01 6.56
N ALA A 47 -2.48 -34.60 6.27
CA ALA A 47 -3.40 -34.09 5.27
C ALA A 47 -3.86 -32.67 5.59
N LEU A 48 -4.21 -32.40 6.86
CA LEU A 48 -4.60 -31.06 7.33
C LEU A 48 -3.47 -30.04 7.18
N TYR A 49 -2.21 -30.38 7.52
CA TYR A 49 -1.08 -29.49 7.31
C TYR A 49 -0.80 -29.25 5.83
N VAL A 50 -0.92 -30.27 4.97
CA VAL A 50 -0.69 -30.12 3.52
C VAL A 50 -1.75 -29.23 2.90
N VAL A 51 -3.04 -29.48 3.18
CA VAL A 51 -4.12 -28.64 2.65
C VAL A 51 -4.10 -27.25 3.28
N GLY A 52 -3.80 -27.14 4.59
CA GLY A 52 -3.67 -25.87 5.29
C GLY A 52 -2.50 -25.03 4.75
N GLY A 53 -1.34 -25.64 4.50
CA GLY A 53 -0.21 -24.95 3.89
C GLY A 53 -0.48 -24.50 2.45
N ALA A 54 -1.10 -25.37 1.64
CA ALA A 54 -1.52 -25.01 0.29
C ALA A 54 -2.54 -23.86 0.29
N SER A 55 -3.50 -23.90 1.24
CA SER A 55 -4.47 -22.80 1.39
C SER A 55 -3.83 -21.52 1.86
N ALA A 56 -2.77 -21.55 2.71
CA ALA A 56 -2.03 -20.36 3.11
C ALA A 56 -1.31 -19.71 1.92
N VAL A 57 -0.71 -20.51 1.03
CA VAL A 57 -0.13 -20.03 -0.23
C VAL A 57 -1.19 -19.36 -1.10
N PHE A 58 -2.32 -20.01 -1.31
CA PHE A 58 -3.41 -19.45 -2.11
C PHE A 58 -3.98 -18.17 -1.50
N THR A 59 -4.12 -18.13 -0.16
CA THR A 59 -4.61 -16.96 0.58
C THR A 59 -3.69 -15.76 0.41
N TYR A 60 -2.36 -15.96 0.40
CA TYR A 60 -1.42 -14.87 0.16
C TYR A 60 -1.67 -14.20 -1.21
N PHE A 61 -1.81 -14.98 -2.28
CA PHE A 61 -2.07 -14.43 -3.61
C PHE A 61 -3.43 -13.73 -3.70
N THR A 62 -4.48 -14.27 -3.05
CA THR A 62 -5.76 -13.54 -2.99
C THR A 62 -5.66 -12.25 -2.19
N GLY A 63 -4.75 -12.18 -1.21
CA GLY A 63 -4.45 -10.99 -0.42
C GLY A 63 -3.77 -9.89 -1.23
N THR A 64 -2.81 -10.25 -2.10
CA THR A 64 -2.19 -9.27 -3.01
C THR A 64 -3.23 -8.66 -3.95
N TRP A 65 -4.09 -9.47 -4.57
CA TRP A 65 -5.19 -8.97 -5.40
C TRP A 65 -6.23 -8.16 -4.61
N ALA A 66 -6.47 -8.50 -3.35
CA ALA A 66 -7.36 -7.75 -2.49
C ALA A 66 -6.84 -6.36 -2.18
N ALA A 67 -5.53 -6.23 -1.94
CA ALA A 67 -4.88 -4.93 -1.70
C ALA A 67 -5.08 -3.96 -2.87
N ASP A 68 -5.08 -4.48 -4.11
CA ASP A 68 -5.30 -3.69 -5.32
C ASP A 68 -6.78 -3.26 -5.51
N SER A 69 -7.72 -3.91 -4.82
CA SER A 69 -9.17 -3.71 -4.98
C SER A 69 -9.81 -2.79 -3.95
N VAL A 70 -9.05 -2.31 -2.96
CA VAL A 70 -9.58 -1.48 -1.86
C VAL A 70 -8.81 -0.18 -1.71
N SER A 71 -9.54 0.90 -1.44
CA SER A 71 -8.93 2.17 -1.04
C SER A 71 -8.59 2.12 0.45
N VAL A 72 -7.33 2.43 0.78
CA VAL A 72 -6.83 2.37 2.16
C VAL A 72 -6.46 3.78 2.61
N ALA A 73 -7.00 4.21 3.74
CA ALA A 73 -6.69 5.50 4.34
C ALA A 73 -5.24 5.56 4.83
N ALA A 74 -4.69 6.77 4.98
CA ALA A 74 -3.29 6.97 5.38
C ALA A 74 -2.94 6.23 6.67
N GLU A 75 -3.80 6.33 7.68
CA GLU A 75 -3.60 5.74 9.02
C GLU A 75 -3.56 4.20 8.99
N ALA A 76 -4.08 3.57 7.94
CA ALA A 76 -4.09 2.12 7.77
C ALA A 76 -2.96 1.59 6.87
N GLN A 77 -2.22 2.47 6.17
CA GLN A 77 -1.19 2.05 5.20
C GLN A 77 -0.06 1.26 5.84
N SER A 78 0.43 1.69 7.01
CA SER A 78 1.49 0.97 7.74
C SER A 78 1.00 -0.41 8.23
N VAL A 79 -0.27 -0.51 8.67
CA VAL A 79 -0.87 -1.79 9.08
C VAL A 79 -1.04 -2.71 7.88
N LEU A 80 -1.41 -2.20 6.71
CA LEU A 80 -1.48 -2.97 5.47
C LEU A 80 -0.09 -3.51 5.09
N THR A 81 0.95 -2.67 5.16
CA THR A 81 2.34 -3.08 4.89
C THR A 81 2.77 -4.21 5.82
N GLU A 82 2.53 -4.06 7.13
CA GLU A 82 2.91 -5.08 8.10
C GLU A 82 2.10 -6.37 7.93
N HIS A 83 0.79 -6.27 7.64
CA HIS A 83 -0.04 -7.43 7.31
C HIS A 83 0.48 -8.18 6.08
N SER A 84 0.87 -7.48 5.02
CA SER A 84 1.44 -8.08 3.81
C SER A 84 2.74 -8.82 4.10
N ASN A 85 3.65 -8.20 4.87
CA ASN A 85 4.91 -8.81 5.28
C ASN A 85 4.70 -10.07 6.14
N LEU A 86 3.80 -10.00 7.12
CA LEU A 86 3.41 -11.15 7.94
C LEU A 86 2.76 -12.25 7.11
N GLY A 87 1.91 -11.88 6.13
CA GLY A 87 1.31 -12.81 5.17
C GLY A 87 2.35 -13.55 4.35
N TRP A 88 3.38 -12.85 3.84
CA TRP A 88 4.51 -13.43 3.14
C TRP A 88 5.24 -14.47 3.99
N TRP A 89 5.58 -14.14 5.23
CA TRP A 89 6.25 -15.07 6.14
C TRP A 89 5.37 -16.26 6.53
N THR A 90 4.06 -16.05 6.72
CA THR A 90 3.09 -17.10 7.03
C THR A 90 2.94 -18.08 5.86
N MET A 91 2.86 -17.57 4.64
CA MET A 91 2.80 -18.37 3.41
C MET A 91 4.03 -19.27 3.29
N TRP A 92 5.25 -18.71 3.38
CA TRP A 92 6.49 -19.48 3.27
C TRP A 92 6.64 -20.48 4.41
N PHE A 93 6.36 -20.06 5.63
CA PHE A 93 6.47 -20.95 6.79
C PHE A 93 5.57 -22.19 6.62
N PHE A 94 4.28 -22.00 6.41
CA PHE A 94 3.36 -23.15 6.33
C PHE A 94 3.47 -23.90 5.01
N GLY A 95 3.85 -23.27 3.91
CA GLY A 95 4.14 -23.94 2.65
C GLY A 95 5.31 -24.91 2.79
N VAL A 96 6.44 -24.45 3.32
CA VAL A 96 7.63 -25.30 3.58
C VAL A 96 7.33 -26.33 4.67
N TYR A 97 6.67 -25.93 5.75
CA TYR A 97 6.32 -26.81 6.84
C TYR A 97 5.43 -27.99 6.38
N ALA A 98 4.47 -27.73 5.50
CA ALA A 98 3.63 -28.78 4.90
C ALA A 98 4.47 -29.85 4.17
N LEU A 99 5.47 -29.40 3.39
CA LEU A 99 6.40 -30.30 2.69
C LEU A 99 7.26 -31.10 3.68
N VAL A 100 7.76 -30.46 4.74
CA VAL A 100 8.53 -31.14 5.81
C VAL A 100 7.67 -32.19 6.51
N ARG A 101 6.41 -31.87 6.85
CA ARG A 101 5.45 -32.81 7.47
C ARG A 101 5.17 -34.01 6.57
N LEU A 102 4.94 -33.76 5.28
CA LEU A 102 4.72 -34.83 4.29
C LEU A 102 5.97 -35.69 4.16
N GLY A 103 7.15 -35.10 4.01
CA GLY A 103 8.42 -35.81 3.96
C GLY A 103 8.69 -36.66 5.21
N ALA A 104 8.46 -36.11 6.41
CA ALA A 104 8.62 -36.85 7.66
C ALA A 104 7.62 -38.00 7.82
N TYR A 105 6.45 -37.89 7.23
CA TYR A 105 5.46 -38.98 7.16
C TYR A 105 5.81 -40.07 6.17
N LEU A 106 6.30 -39.69 4.97
CA LEU A 106 6.68 -40.66 3.92
C LEU A 106 7.97 -41.39 4.23
N TRP A 107 8.87 -40.81 5.04
CA TRP A 107 10.13 -41.45 5.36
C TRP A 107 9.98 -42.47 6.51
N PRO A 108 10.22 -43.78 6.28
CA PRO A 108 9.99 -44.81 7.28
C PRO A 108 10.75 -44.62 8.61
N ARG A 109 11.95 -43.98 8.55
CA ARG A 109 12.78 -43.72 9.73
C ARG A 109 12.21 -42.67 10.68
N THR A 110 11.35 -41.77 10.22
CA THR A 110 10.79 -40.63 10.98
C THR A 110 9.32 -40.80 11.34
N ARG A 111 8.58 -41.53 10.48
CA ARG A 111 7.10 -41.68 10.58
C ARG A 111 6.59 -42.13 11.96
N GLY A 112 7.28 -43.06 12.62
CA GLY A 112 6.84 -43.63 13.91
C GLY A 112 7.47 -42.98 15.14
N ARG A 113 8.45 -42.08 15.00
CA ARG A 113 9.23 -41.55 16.11
C ARG A 113 8.52 -40.42 16.84
N ALA A 114 8.09 -40.66 18.08
CA ALA A 114 7.34 -39.67 18.88
C ALA A 114 8.12 -38.35 19.06
N TRP A 115 9.44 -38.38 19.25
CA TRP A 115 10.22 -37.19 19.41
C TRP A 115 10.25 -36.31 18.16
N VAL A 116 10.23 -36.92 16.94
CA VAL A 116 10.13 -36.19 15.67
C VAL A 116 8.79 -35.48 15.59
N GLN A 117 7.72 -36.17 15.93
CA GLN A 117 6.37 -35.58 15.91
C GLN A 117 6.23 -34.47 16.95
N ALA A 118 6.79 -34.65 18.15
CA ALA A 118 6.80 -33.61 19.18
C ALA A 118 7.62 -32.38 18.74
N ALA A 119 8.80 -32.57 18.14
CA ALA A 119 9.59 -31.49 17.62
C ALA A 119 8.87 -30.70 16.50
N LEU A 120 8.23 -31.42 15.57
CA LEU A 120 7.43 -30.79 14.53
C LEU A 120 6.24 -30.03 15.11
N LEU A 121 5.57 -30.56 16.13
CA LEU A 121 4.48 -29.84 16.80
C LEU A 121 4.95 -28.55 17.44
N VAL A 122 6.13 -28.54 18.10
CA VAL A 122 6.71 -27.30 18.68
C VAL A 122 6.95 -26.26 17.58
N VAL A 123 7.45 -26.68 16.41
CA VAL A 123 7.63 -25.79 15.26
C VAL A 123 6.28 -25.25 14.75
N ALA A 124 5.25 -26.09 14.69
CA ALA A 124 3.89 -25.68 14.28
C ALA A 124 3.29 -24.66 15.26
N LEU A 125 3.50 -24.85 16.58
CA LEU A 125 3.06 -23.88 17.59
C LEU A 125 3.76 -22.53 17.44
N GLY A 126 5.06 -22.51 17.10
CA GLY A 126 5.77 -21.28 16.73
C GLY A 126 5.15 -20.59 15.50
N GLY A 127 4.83 -21.38 14.46
CA GLY A 127 4.15 -20.87 13.26
C GLY A 127 2.73 -20.37 13.52
N SER A 128 2.00 -20.95 14.49
CA SER A 128 0.66 -20.47 14.85
C SER A 128 0.68 -19.05 15.44
N TYR A 129 1.77 -18.65 16.10
CA TYR A 129 1.95 -17.27 16.54
C TYR A 129 2.08 -16.30 15.33
N LEU A 130 2.82 -16.70 14.29
CA LEU A 130 2.92 -15.92 13.06
C LEU A 130 1.53 -15.81 12.36
N LEU A 131 0.79 -16.91 12.29
CA LEU A 131 -0.58 -16.93 11.77
C LEU A 131 -1.51 -16.01 12.57
N TYR A 132 -1.41 -16.05 13.91
CA TYR A 132 -2.15 -15.14 14.78
C TYR A 132 -1.83 -13.67 14.51
N LYS A 133 -0.55 -13.31 14.42
CA LYS A 133 -0.14 -11.92 14.12
C LYS A 133 -0.64 -11.46 12.76
N THR A 134 -0.60 -12.31 11.75
CA THR A 134 -1.16 -12.00 10.42
C THR A 134 -2.65 -11.72 10.52
N GLY A 135 -3.41 -12.59 11.22
CA GLY A 135 -4.85 -12.41 11.43
C GLY A 135 -5.21 -11.16 12.24
N ASP A 136 -4.42 -10.85 13.28
CA ASP A 136 -4.58 -9.67 14.13
C ASP A 136 -4.49 -8.36 13.32
N HIS A 137 -3.47 -8.23 12.46
CA HIS A 137 -3.33 -7.06 11.58
C HIS A 137 -4.44 -6.98 10.52
N GLY A 138 -4.86 -8.12 9.97
CA GLY A 138 -6.03 -8.18 9.08
C GLY A 138 -7.32 -7.72 9.76
N ALA A 139 -7.55 -8.17 10.99
CA ALA A 139 -8.70 -7.73 11.79
C ALA A 139 -8.62 -6.23 12.13
N MET A 140 -7.41 -5.73 12.45
CA MET A 140 -7.19 -4.30 12.73
C MET A 140 -7.54 -3.42 11.52
N MET A 141 -7.16 -3.83 10.30
CA MET A 141 -7.55 -3.10 9.09
C MET A 141 -9.07 -2.95 8.97
N VAL A 142 -9.83 -4.02 9.24
CA VAL A 142 -11.30 -3.98 9.13
C VAL A 142 -11.95 -3.24 10.30
N TYR A 143 -11.63 -3.62 11.54
CA TYR A 143 -12.37 -3.14 12.72
C TYR A 143 -11.92 -1.78 13.21
N ARG A 144 -10.67 -1.41 13.02
CA ARG A 144 -10.14 -0.13 13.47
C ARG A 144 -10.15 0.92 12.37
N TYR A 145 -9.88 0.51 11.12
CA TYR A 145 -9.70 1.43 10.00
C TYR A 145 -10.79 1.33 8.93
N GLY A 146 -11.74 0.40 9.05
CA GLY A 146 -12.85 0.25 8.12
C GLY A 146 -12.45 -0.16 6.70
N VAL A 147 -11.28 -0.78 6.51
CA VAL A 147 -10.81 -1.20 5.18
C VAL A 147 -11.73 -2.29 4.61
N GLY A 148 -12.24 -2.05 3.40
CA GLY A 148 -13.17 -2.95 2.73
C GLY A 148 -14.60 -2.91 3.26
N VAL A 149 -14.93 -2.00 4.18
CA VAL A 149 -16.29 -1.75 4.67
C VAL A 149 -16.85 -0.52 3.94
N ALA A 150 -18.12 -0.55 3.57
CA ALA A 150 -18.79 0.62 3.00
C ALA A 150 -18.72 1.78 4.02
N GLN A 151 -17.89 2.77 3.72
CA GLN A 151 -17.82 3.99 4.53
C GLN A 151 -19.01 4.86 4.18
N ALA A 152 -19.76 5.30 5.20
CA ALA A 152 -20.61 6.47 5.03
C ALA A 152 -19.67 7.65 4.69
N ASP A 153 -20.01 8.40 3.62
CA ASP A 153 -19.27 9.59 3.22
C ASP A 153 -19.08 10.52 4.43
N THR A 154 -17.96 10.39 5.09
CA THR A 154 -17.52 11.41 6.04
C THR A 154 -16.94 12.53 5.20
N THR A 155 -17.80 13.49 4.86
CA THR A 155 -17.39 14.76 4.28
C THR A 155 -16.36 15.36 5.21
N GLN A 156 -15.08 15.33 4.80
CA GLN A 156 -14.05 16.08 5.53
C GLN A 156 -14.49 17.54 5.57
N ALA A 157 -14.46 18.13 6.76
CA ALA A 157 -14.73 19.55 6.91
C ALA A 157 -13.83 20.34 5.91
N PRO A 158 -14.35 21.38 5.23
CA PRO A 158 -13.56 22.17 4.32
C PRO A 158 -12.28 22.65 5.04
N ALA A 159 -11.12 22.31 4.48
CA ALA A 159 -9.86 22.76 5.05
C ALA A 159 -9.72 24.28 4.86
N GLU A 160 -9.06 24.95 5.80
CA GLU A 160 -8.81 26.39 5.69
C GLU A 160 -7.84 26.68 4.53
N PRO A 161 -8.06 27.77 3.75
CA PRO A 161 -7.15 28.16 2.68
C PRO A 161 -5.73 28.44 3.18
N GLY A 162 -4.71 28.09 2.36
CA GLY A 162 -3.29 28.25 2.67
C GLY A 162 -2.63 26.96 3.14
N LEU A 163 -1.40 27.09 3.65
CA LEU A 163 -0.63 25.98 4.20
C LEU A 163 -0.92 25.82 5.70
N THR A 164 -1.44 24.69 6.09
CA THR A 164 -1.64 24.31 7.49
C THR A 164 -0.71 23.14 7.81
N VAL A 165 0.14 23.28 8.82
CA VAL A 165 1.11 22.27 9.26
C VAL A 165 0.73 21.80 10.66
N GLY A 166 0.55 20.48 10.82
CA GLY A 166 0.33 19.77 12.08
C GLY A 166 1.49 18.84 12.43
N PRO A 167 1.44 18.10 13.54
CA PRO A 167 2.55 17.27 14.01
C PRO A 167 2.98 16.14 13.09
N SER A 168 2.06 15.57 12.30
CA SER A 168 2.30 14.43 11.40
C SER A 168 1.67 14.61 10.03
N ARG A 169 1.14 15.77 9.74
CA ARG A 169 0.52 16.08 8.45
C ARG A 169 0.58 17.56 8.14
N TRP A 170 0.58 17.88 6.86
CA TRP A 170 0.30 19.21 6.36
C TRP A 170 -0.71 19.13 5.21
N GLN A 171 -1.42 20.21 5.01
CA GLN A 171 -2.33 20.39 3.88
C GLN A 171 -2.22 21.80 3.33
N TRP A 172 -2.35 21.91 2.03
CA TRP A 172 -2.35 23.17 1.32
C TRP A 172 -3.58 23.26 0.40
N GLN A 173 -4.22 24.43 0.42
CA GLN A 173 -5.30 24.79 -0.49
C GLN A 173 -5.05 26.17 -1.08
N PRO A 174 -5.57 26.45 -2.29
CA PRO A 174 -5.40 27.75 -2.93
C PRO A 174 -5.93 28.89 -2.07
N GLN A 175 -5.07 29.87 -1.80
CA GLN A 175 -5.40 31.12 -1.11
C GLN A 175 -5.13 32.33 -2.00
N SER A 176 -3.93 32.40 -2.57
CA SER A 176 -3.52 33.35 -3.60
C SER A 176 -2.29 32.83 -4.33
N ALA A 177 -2.12 33.23 -5.59
CA ALA A 177 -0.94 32.88 -6.36
C ALA A 177 0.37 33.35 -5.71
N ARG A 178 0.34 34.54 -5.09
CA ARG A 178 1.50 35.11 -4.41
C ARG A 178 1.83 34.40 -3.09
N ALA A 179 0.83 33.99 -2.31
CA ALA A 179 1.05 33.25 -1.07
C ALA A 179 1.65 31.87 -1.35
N TRP A 180 1.20 31.18 -2.41
CA TRP A 180 1.72 29.90 -2.82
C TRP A 180 3.23 29.91 -3.06
N THR A 181 3.74 30.88 -3.83
CA THR A 181 5.18 30.96 -4.14
C THR A 181 6.06 31.14 -2.90
N GLY A 182 5.58 31.82 -1.87
CA GLY A 182 6.29 32.03 -0.61
C GLY A 182 6.20 30.86 0.38
N GLN A 183 5.25 29.95 0.19
CA GLN A 183 5.05 28.79 1.06
C GLN A 183 5.82 27.54 0.59
N MET A 184 6.29 27.54 -0.68
CA MET A 184 7.00 26.41 -1.29
C MET A 184 8.50 26.68 -1.35
N ARG A 185 9.29 25.62 -1.18
CA ARG A 185 10.74 25.63 -1.46
C ARG A 185 10.98 25.09 -2.86
N TRP A 186 11.65 25.86 -3.69
CA TRP A 186 11.99 25.52 -5.06
C TRP A 186 13.31 24.77 -5.11
N LEU A 187 13.33 23.60 -5.75
CA LEU A 187 14.51 22.76 -5.93
C LEU A 187 14.97 22.73 -7.39
N GLU A 188 14.03 22.85 -8.34
CA GLU A 188 14.28 23.01 -9.77
C GLU A 188 13.40 24.15 -10.29
N GLY A 189 13.94 25.03 -11.11
CA GLY A 189 13.25 26.24 -11.52
C GLY A 189 13.10 27.27 -10.38
N THR A 190 12.25 28.27 -10.61
CA THR A 190 11.92 29.33 -9.64
C THR A 190 10.44 29.68 -9.74
N ALA A 191 9.92 30.44 -8.79
CA ALA A 191 8.56 30.96 -8.83
C ALA A 191 8.23 31.75 -10.10
N ASP A 192 9.22 32.44 -10.68
CA ASP A 192 9.05 33.22 -11.91
C ASP A 192 8.98 32.35 -13.19
N THR A 193 9.36 31.07 -13.09
CA THR A 193 9.25 30.10 -14.20
C THR A 193 7.88 29.43 -14.27
N VAL A 194 6.95 29.76 -13.37
CA VAL A 194 5.56 29.29 -13.38
C VAL A 194 4.61 30.49 -13.32
N GLN A 195 3.80 30.66 -14.35
CA GLN A 195 2.70 31.60 -14.24
C GLN A 195 1.63 30.96 -13.35
N ALA A 196 1.30 31.61 -12.25
CA ALA A 196 0.32 31.12 -11.29
C ALA A 196 -0.84 32.12 -11.18
N GLN A 197 -2.06 31.62 -11.34
CA GLN A 197 -3.30 32.40 -11.22
C GLN A 197 -4.28 31.68 -10.33
N LEU A 198 -5.05 32.43 -9.56
CA LEU A 198 -6.15 31.88 -8.77
C LEU A 198 -7.44 31.98 -9.57
N ASP A 199 -8.08 30.85 -9.83
CA ASP A 199 -9.30 30.77 -10.61
C ASP A 199 -10.46 30.28 -9.74
N THR A 200 -11.64 30.91 -9.93
CA THR A 200 -12.88 30.44 -9.32
C THR A 200 -13.59 29.51 -10.27
N LEU A 201 -13.83 28.29 -9.84
CA LEU A 201 -14.51 27.27 -10.64
C LEU A 201 -16.02 27.48 -10.63
N GLY A 202 -16.69 27.11 -11.71
CA GLY A 202 -18.15 27.25 -11.88
C GLY A 202 -18.99 26.55 -10.82
N THR A 203 -18.39 25.64 -10.04
CA THR A 203 -19.00 24.93 -8.88
C THR A 203 -18.80 25.64 -7.55
N GLY A 204 -18.23 26.87 -7.53
CA GLY A 204 -17.94 27.63 -6.32
C GLY A 204 -16.65 27.26 -5.58
N GLY A 205 -15.85 26.34 -6.14
CA GLY A 205 -14.51 25.99 -5.64
C GLY A 205 -13.44 26.94 -6.21
N VAL A 206 -12.23 26.90 -5.60
CA VAL A 206 -11.06 27.67 -6.05
C VAL A 206 -9.96 26.71 -6.45
N ALA A 207 -9.26 27.01 -7.54
CA ALA A 207 -8.09 26.28 -7.99
C ALA A 207 -6.93 27.23 -8.26
N LEU A 208 -5.71 26.73 -8.07
CA LEU A 208 -4.51 27.40 -8.55
C LEU A 208 -4.19 26.87 -9.95
N THR A 209 -4.21 27.75 -10.92
CA THR A 209 -3.80 27.49 -12.31
C THR A 209 -2.31 27.70 -12.42
N LEU A 210 -1.57 26.68 -12.80
CA LEU A 210 -0.13 26.65 -12.95
C LEU A 210 0.25 26.43 -14.40
N THR A 211 0.98 27.37 -15.02
CA THR A 211 1.50 27.25 -16.40
C THR A 211 3.02 27.29 -16.36
N PRO A 212 3.71 26.11 -16.29
CA PRO A 212 5.15 26.06 -16.27
C PRO A 212 5.76 26.51 -17.60
N GLN A 213 6.82 27.33 -17.53
CA GLN A 213 7.59 27.78 -18.69
C GLN A 213 8.89 26.96 -18.87
N ALA A 214 9.24 26.17 -17.85
CA ALA A 214 10.37 25.25 -17.82
C ALA A 214 10.07 24.18 -16.75
N PRO A 215 10.81 23.07 -16.70
CA PRO A 215 10.67 22.09 -15.62
C PRO A 215 10.81 22.73 -14.24
N VAL A 216 9.89 22.41 -13.34
CA VAL A 216 9.88 22.92 -11.96
C VAL A 216 9.67 21.79 -10.97
N LEU A 217 10.38 21.88 -9.85
CA LEU A 217 10.20 21.03 -8.68
C LEU A 217 10.07 21.91 -7.45
N PHE A 218 8.93 21.86 -6.79
CA PHE A 218 8.68 22.57 -5.54
C PHE A 218 8.17 21.63 -4.46
N VAL A 219 8.57 21.88 -3.23
CA VAL A 219 8.25 21.06 -2.06
C VAL A 219 7.79 21.93 -0.89
N VAL A 220 6.98 21.35 -0.02
CA VAL A 220 6.72 21.92 1.30
C VAL A 220 7.94 21.63 2.19
N PRO A 221 8.49 22.64 2.92
CA PRO A 221 9.69 22.49 3.72
C PRO A 221 9.42 21.77 5.05
N ASP A 222 8.80 20.58 4.96
CA ASP A 222 8.54 19.66 6.07
C ASP A 222 9.05 18.27 5.70
N THR A 223 9.75 17.61 6.62
CA THR A 223 10.41 16.32 6.37
C THR A 223 9.62 15.20 7.01
N LEU A 224 9.19 14.24 6.18
CA LEU A 224 8.41 13.09 6.59
C LEU A 224 9.18 11.80 6.28
N GLY A 225 8.94 10.78 7.11
CA GLY A 225 9.43 9.41 6.92
C GLY A 225 8.49 8.61 6.01
N ALA A 226 7.91 7.53 6.51
CA ALA A 226 6.82 6.87 5.80
C ALA A 226 5.69 7.87 5.58
N VAL A 227 5.20 8.00 4.34
CA VAL A 227 4.35 9.13 3.94
C VAL A 227 3.31 8.75 2.91
N GLN A 228 2.12 9.31 3.05
CA GLN A 228 1.13 9.43 1.99
C GLN A 228 1.05 10.87 1.49
N VAL A 229 1.18 11.05 0.18
CA VAL A 229 1.00 12.34 -0.51
C VAL A 229 -0.28 12.29 -1.31
N THR A 230 -1.09 13.33 -1.23
CA THR A 230 -2.33 13.44 -1.99
C THR A 230 -2.40 14.79 -2.69
N ALA A 231 -2.75 14.78 -3.99
CA ALA A 231 -3.05 15.99 -4.75
C ALA A 231 -4.36 15.84 -5.52
N GLU A 232 -5.14 16.89 -5.60
CA GLU A 232 -6.30 16.98 -6.48
C GLU A 232 -5.94 17.89 -7.65
N LEU A 233 -5.78 17.26 -8.83
CA LEU A 233 -5.32 17.90 -10.06
C LEU A 233 -6.33 17.72 -11.19
N ASN A 234 -6.36 18.71 -12.10
CA ASN A 234 -6.89 18.52 -13.44
C ASN A 234 -5.74 18.79 -14.43
N LEU A 235 -5.52 17.84 -15.35
CA LEU A 235 -4.43 17.81 -16.31
C LEU A 235 -4.92 17.87 -17.76
N ASP A 236 -6.20 18.18 -18.01
CA ASP A 236 -6.82 18.13 -19.34
C ASP A 236 -6.10 19.03 -20.36
N ASP A 237 -5.59 20.19 -19.92
CA ASP A 237 -4.87 21.15 -20.75
C ASP A 237 -3.35 21.10 -20.54
N PHE A 238 -2.80 19.97 -20.07
CA PHE A 238 -1.38 19.82 -19.82
C PHE A 238 -0.76 18.68 -20.65
N GLU A 239 0.20 19.03 -21.49
CA GLU A 239 1.00 18.08 -22.26
C GLU A 239 2.38 17.91 -21.61
N GLY A 240 2.62 16.76 -20.96
CA GLY A 240 3.85 16.44 -20.26
C GLY A 240 3.64 15.58 -19.03
N THR A 241 4.62 15.60 -18.14
CA THR A 241 4.63 14.77 -16.94
C THR A 241 4.36 15.61 -15.68
N ALA A 242 3.26 15.30 -14.97
CA ALA A 242 3.00 15.78 -13.62
C ALA A 242 3.35 14.69 -12.60
N SER A 243 4.14 15.01 -11.57
CA SER A 243 4.61 14.03 -10.60
C SER A 243 4.37 14.48 -9.16
N LEU A 244 3.70 13.64 -8.36
CA LEU A 244 3.79 13.74 -6.91
C LEU A 244 5.14 13.20 -6.50
N VAL A 245 5.92 13.98 -5.75
CA VAL A 245 7.26 13.59 -5.30
C VAL A 245 7.31 13.48 -3.79
N HIS A 246 8.02 12.47 -3.30
CA HIS A 246 8.20 12.23 -1.88
C HIS A 246 9.60 11.70 -1.56
N HIS A 247 9.99 11.77 -0.28
CA HIS A 247 11.35 11.47 0.15
C HIS A 247 12.39 12.29 -0.63
N VAL A 248 12.04 13.54 -0.95
CA VAL A 248 12.90 14.41 -1.74
C VAL A 248 14.09 14.86 -0.88
N GLN A 249 15.31 14.51 -1.32
CA GLN A 249 16.56 14.93 -0.72
C GLN A 249 17.07 16.20 -1.42
N ASP A 250 17.02 16.20 -2.74
CA ASP A 250 17.40 17.29 -3.65
C ASP A 250 16.68 17.15 -5.01
N ALA A 251 17.00 17.99 -5.97
CA ALA A 251 16.41 17.95 -7.32
C ALA A 251 16.78 16.70 -8.13
N GLN A 252 17.75 15.90 -7.68
CA GLN A 252 18.25 14.72 -8.38
C GLN A 252 18.00 13.41 -7.62
N THR A 253 17.37 13.48 -6.41
CA THR A 253 17.17 12.29 -5.57
C THR A 253 15.82 12.35 -4.88
N TYR A 254 14.83 11.60 -5.41
CA TYR A 254 13.46 11.54 -4.88
C TYR A 254 12.71 10.33 -5.47
N ASN A 255 11.66 9.90 -4.79
CA ASN A 255 10.65 9.00 -5.34
C ASN A 255 9.52 9.82 -6.01
N PHE A 256 8.85 9.21 -7.00
CA PHE A 256 7.76 9.87 -7.72
C PHE A 256 6.60 8.92 -8.05
N LEU A 257 5.41 9.47 -8.09
CA LEU A 257 4.26 8.97 -8.85
C LEU A 257 4.02 9.97 -9.99
N ALA A 258 4.32 9.58 -11.21
CA ALA A 258 4.26 10.42 -12.40
C ALA A 258 3.05 10.05 -13.26
N VAL A 259 2.42 11.05 -13.84
CA VAL A 259 1.30 10.91 -14.77
C VAL A 259 1.63 11.64 -16.06
N GLU A 260 1.46 10.95 -17.19
CA GLU A 260 1.65 11.48 -18.54
C GLU A 260 0.57 10.91 -19.46
N GLY A 261 -0.38 11.73 -19.88
CA GLY A 261 -1.60 11.24 -20.53
C GLY A 261 -2.33 10.23 -19.64
N THR A 262 -2.56 9.02 -20.12
CA THR A 262 -3.17 7.93 -19.33
C THR A 262 -2.15 7.05 -18.58
N ALA A 263 -0.86 7.24 -18.82
CA ALA A 263 0.19 6.45 -18.17
C ALA A 263 0.43 6.94 -16.73
N VAL A 264 0.48 6.00 -15.79
CA VAL A 264 0.78 6.24 -14.38
C VAL A 264 2.01 5.42 -14.04
N GLN A 265 3.10 6.08 -13.66
CA GLN A 265 4.40 5.44 -13.40
C GLN A 265 4.86 5.73 -11.98
N GLN A 266 5.32 4.72 -11.27
CA GLN A 266 5.98 4.89 -9.97
C GLN A 266 7.44 4.46 -10.05
N GLY A 267 8.32 5.29 -9.45
CA GLY A 267 9.75 5.07 -9.56
C GLY A 267 10.57 6.02 -8.72
N ARG A 268 11.83 6.15 -9.12
CA ARG A 268 12.84 6.96 -8.42
C ARG A 268 13.72 7.71 -9.40
N VAL A 269 14.10 8.91 -9.01
CA VAL A 269 15.28 9.59 -9.54
C VAL A 269 16.39 9.47 -8.50
N SER A 270 17.58 9.00 -8.92
CA SER A 270 18.75 8.87 -8.06
C SER A 270 19.97 9.39 -8.81
N GLY A 271 20.61 10.46 -8.30
CA GLY A 271 21.71 11.14 -8.97
C GLY A 271 21.34 11.61 -10.38
N GLY A 272 20.10 12.08 -10.57
CA GLY A 272 19.57 12.54 -11.85
C GLY A 272 19.13 11.42 -12.81
N LYS A 273 19.35 10.15 -12.48
CA LYS A 273 18.92 9.02 -13.31
C LYS A 273 17.51 8.56 -12.89
N ARG A 274 16.57 8.61 -13.81
CA ARG A 274 15.19 8.13 -13.64
C ARG A 274 15.12 6.62 -13.82
N SER A 275 14.44 5.94 -12.89
CA SER A 275 14.13 4.51 -12.94
C SER A 275 12.65 4.31 -12.62
N VAL A 276 11.92 3.67 -13.51
CA VAL A 276 10.51 3.28 -13.30
C VAL A 276 10.52 1.88 -12.70
N PHE A 277 9.76 1.69 -11.63
CA PHE A 277 9.63 0.42 -10.91
C PHE A 277 8.37 -0.34 -11.34
N ASP A 278 7.29 0.42 -11.63
CA ASP A 278 6.02 -0.12 -12.07
C ASP A 278 5.27 0.93 -12.91
N GLU A 279 4.42 0.45 -13.83
CA GLU A 279 3.63 1.27 -14.73
C GLU A 279 2.24 0.68 -14.93
N GLY A 280 1.24 1.54 -14.86
CA GLY A 280 -0.14 1.22 -15.14
C GLY A 280 -0.79 2.29 -16.02
N SER A 281 -2.08 2.13 -16.27
CA SER A 281 -2.88 3.09 -17.05
C SER A 281 -4.20 3.36 -16.35
N ALA A 282 -4.62 4.64 -16.35
CA ALA A 282 -5.88 5.06 -15.77
C ALA A 282 -6.50 6.21 -16.56
N ASP A 283 -7.82 6.42 -16.39
CA ASP A 283 -8.51 7.58 -16.90
C ASP A 283 -8.15 8.81 -16.05
N THR A 284 -7.49 9.79 -16.69
CA THR A 284 -6.98 11.01 -16.07
C THR A 284 -7.82 12.25 -16.39
N ASP A 285 -8.90 12.10 -17.14
CA ASP A 285 -9.76 13.20 -17.58
C ASP A 285 -10.44 13.90 -16.40
N GLY A 286 -10.49 15.22 -16.44
CA GLY A 286 -11.12 16.07 -15.44
C GLY A 286 -10.36 16.12 -14.11
N TRP A 287 -11.09 16.41 -13.04
CA TRP A 287 -10.52 16.44 -11.70
C TRP A 287 -10.29 15.03 -11.16
N ARG A 288 -9.05 14.73 -10.81
CA ARG A 288 -8.68 13.45 -10.21
C ARG A 288 -7.89 13.65 -8.91
N THR A 289 -8.10 12.74 -7.98
CA THR A 289 -7.27 12.63 -6.78
C THR A 289 -6.14 11.65 -7.03
N TYR A 290 -4.92 12.15 -7.06
CA TYR A 290 -3.68 11.38 -7.16
C TYR A 290 -3.12 11.16 -5.76
N ARG A 291 -2.70 9.94 -5.45
CA ARG A 291 -2.15 9.62 -4.14
C ARG A 291 -0.94 8.71 -4.28
N ALA A 292 0.19 9.14 -3.74
CA ALA A 292 1.43 8.38 -3.68
C ALA A 292 1.74 8.00 -2.23
N VAL A 293 2.04 6.72 -2.00
CA VAL A 293 2.43 6.17 -0.70
C VAL A 293 3.86 5.66 -0.78
N GLY A 294 4.70 6.04 0.17
CA GLY A 294 6.02 5.47 0.39
C GLY A 294 6.16 5.02 1.83
N ASP A 295 6.15 3.69 2.06
CA ASP A 295 6.23 3.09 3.38
C ASP A 295 7.28 1.97 3.38
N GLY A 296 8.47 2.31 3.87
CA GLY A 296 9.60 1.39 3.86
C GLY A 296 9.97 0.98 2.44
N THR A 297 9.79 -0.29 2.12
CA THR A 297 10.07 -0.88 0.80
C THR A 297 8.84 -0.95 -0.10
N HIS A 298 7.67 -0.55 0.38
CA HIS A 298 6.40 -0.57 -0.35
C HIS A 298 6.07 0.80 -0.90
N PHE A 299 5.78 0.85 -2.18
CA PHE A 299 5.30 2.04 -2.87
C PHE A 299 3.94 1.75 -3.48
N ARG A 300 2.98 2.68 -3.36
CA ARG A 300 1.64 2.50 -3.91
C ARG A 300 1.19 3.80 -4.58
N GLY A 301 0.68 3.69 -5.79
CA GLY A 301 0.13 4.81 -6.54
C GLY A 301 -1.36 4.59 -6.79
N TYR A 302 -2.17 5.58 -6.41
CA TYR A 302 -3.62 5.54 -6.56
C TYR A 302 -4.12 6.69 -7.42
N LEU A 303 -5.18 6.44 -8.18
CA LEU A 303 -5.95 7.44 -8.91
C LEU A 303 -7.45 7.24 -8.67
N GLY A 304 -8.13 8.29 -8.23
CA GLY A 304 -9.57 8.23 -7.94
C GLY A 304 -9.96 7.19 -6.88
N GLY A 305 -9.02 6.77 -6.02
CA GLY A 305 -9.22 5.74 -5.00
C GLY A 305 -8.83 4.32 -5.43
N GLU A 306 -8.60 4.07 -6.72
CA GLU A 306 -8.13 2.79 -7.26
C GLU A 306 -6.60 2.74 -7.23
N MET A 307 -6.01 1.59 -6.83
CA MET A 307 -4.57 1.37 -6.88
C MET A 307 -4.17 0.99 -8.30
N ILE A 308 -3.29 1.79 -8.91
CA ILE A 308 -2.83 1.62 -10.29
C ILE A 308 -1.46 0.95 -10.35
N VAL A 309 -0.57 1.26 -9.40
CA VAL A 309 0.80 0.75 -9.34
C VAL A 309 1.19 0.39 -7.91
N HIS A 310 1.95 -0.73 -7.75
CA HIS A 310 2.37 -1.23 -6.43
C HIS A 310 3.78 -1.86 -6.49
N PRO A 311 4.81 -1.09 -6.78
CA PRO A 311 6.16 -1.63 -6.79
C PRO A 311 6.77 -1.75 -5.39
N HIS A 312 7.84 -2.56 -5.34
CA HIS A 312 8.73 -2.67 -4.19
C HIS A 312 10.10 -2.10 -4.54
N GLY A 313 10.76 -1.49 -3.56
CA GLY A 313 12.09 -0.90 -3.75
C GLY A 313 12.80 -0.66 -2.43
N GLU A 314 14.03 -0.15 -2.49
CA GLU A 314 14.75 0.23 -1.28
C GLU A 314 14.12 1.46 -0.63
N ALA A 315 14.02 1.46 0.70
CA ALA A 315 13.59 2.62 1.46
C ALA A 315 14.57 3.80 1.27
N LEU A 316 14.05 5.02 1.12
CA LEU A 316 14.85 6.24 1.19
C LEU A 316 14.82 6.83 2.62
N ALA A 317 15.81 7.65 2.92
CA ALA A 317 15.80 8.48 4.12
C ALA A 317 14.58 9.42 4.12
N PRO A 318 14.08 9.85 5.30
CA PRO A 318 13.05 10.87 5.39
C PRO A 318 13.38 12.09 4.54
N GLY A 319 12.39 12.67 3.88
CA GLY A 319 12.59 13.79 2.95
C GLY A 319 11.34 14.64 2.80
N THR A 320 11.48 15.71 2.03
CA THR A 320 10.37 16.61 1.74
C THR A 320 9.42 16.04 0.68
N VAL A 321 8.28 16.69 0.50
CA VAL A 321 7.18 16.24 -0.36
C VAL A 321 6.69 17.42 -1.20
N GLY A 322 6.29 17.16 -2.45
CA GLY A 322 5.80 18.21 -3.33
C GLY A 322 5.35 17.73 -4.70
N LEU A 323 5.49 18.61 -5.67
CA LEU A 323 5.14 18.40 -7.07
C LEU A 323 6.31 18.73 -7.99
N ARG A 324 6.44 17.94 -9.06
CA ARG A 324 7.29 18.26 -10.21
C ARG A 324 6.43 18.32 -11.47
N LEU A 325 6.57 19.40 -12.22
CA LEU A 325 5.87 19.61 -13.49
C LEU A 325 6.92 19.79 -14.59
N GLU A 326 6.78 19.01 -15.67
CA GLU A 326 7.65 19.06 -16.84
C GLU A 326 6.78 18.90 -18.09
N GLY A 327 6.54 19.99 -18.79
CA GLY A 327 5.66 20.01 -19.95
C GLY A 327 5.19 21.42 -20.30
N THR A 328 4.17 21.49 -21.13
CA THR A 328 3.53 22.73 -21.58
C THR A 328 2.03 22.67 -21.33
N GLY A 329 1.40 23.85 -21.29
CA GLY A 329 -0.03 23.94 -20.98
C GLY A 329 -0.28 24.25 -19.50
N THR A 330 -1.44 23.83 -19.00
CA THR A 330 -1.95 24.31 -17.72
C THR A 330 -2.32 23.14 -16.79
N VAL A 331 -1.84 23.20 -15.58
CA VAL A 331 -2.22 22.29 -14.48
C VAL A 331 -3.12 23.05 -13.51
N LEU A 332 -4.29 22.52 -13.21
CA LEU A 332 -5.13 23.05 -12.15
C LEU A 332 -4.90 22.26 -10.85
N LEU A 333 -4.59 22.94 -9.77
CA LEU A 333 -4.32 22.36 -8.45
C LEU A 333 -5.35 22.89 -7.44
N ARG A 334 -6.13 21.98 -6.82
CA ARG A 334 -7.12 22.32 -5.81
C ARG A 334 -6.69 21.97 -4.39
N HIS A 335 -5.94 20.91 -4.25
CA HIS A 335 -5.47 20.41 -2.96
C HIS A 335 -4.13 19.72 -3.09
N LEU A 336 -3.26 19.92 -2.09
CA LEU A 336 -2.02 19.17 -1.90
C LEU A 336 -1.84 18.91 -0.40
N SER A 337 -1.57 17.67 -0.04
CA SER A 337 -1.33 17.31 1.36
C SER A 337 -0.32 16.18 1.48
N ALA A 338 0.28 16.09 2.65
CA ALA A 338 1.05 14.91 3.04
C ALA A 338 0.74 14.55 4.48
N GLU A 339 0.80 13.26 4.75
CA GLU A 339 0.51 12.66 6.05
C GLU A 339 1.54 11.57 6.36
N ALA A 340 2.12 11.61 7.57
CA ALA A 340 3.00 10.55 8.06
C ALA A 340 2.16 9.29 8.40
N LEU A 341 2.70 8.12 8.07
CA LEU A 341 2.04 6.82 8.23
C LEU A 341 2.40 6.14 9.55
#